data_05f81acd79f27c8d9dd9ad161dd33a43
#
_entry.id   05f81acd79f27c8d9dd9ad161dd33a43
#
_cell.length_a   1.000
_cell.length_b   1.000
_cell.length_c   1.000
_cell.angle_alpha   90.00
_cell.angle_beta   90.00
_cell.angle_gamma   90.00
#
_symmetry.space_group_name_H-M   'P 1'
#
loop_
_entity.id
_entity.type
_entity.pdbx_description
1 polymer ?
#
loop_
_entity_poly.entity_id
_entity_poly.type
_entity_poly.pdbx_seq_one_letter_code
_entity_poly.pdbx_strand_id
1 'polypeptide(L)'
;MLIGISPIISPDLLRMLSLMGHGDEIVFADAHFPSESLGPTCLRADGLKINDLLDAILPLFALDHFVDKPISMMSPVKGDKTNPNVENNYLEIINKHSSQGIIIDKLERFDFYSKSKSAFAIVATGDTEKYANIILCLLYTSPSPRD
;
A
#
# COMPACT_ATOMS: atom_id res chain seq x y z
N MET A 1 11.95 16.44 -15.66
CA MET A 1 11.44 15.09 -15.37
C MET A 1 12.55 14.24 -14.77
N LEU A 2 12.23 13.46 -13.73
CA LEU A 2 13.22 12.58 -13.10
C LEU A 2 13.33 11.26 -13.87
N ILE A 3 14.55 10.82 -14.11
CA ILE A 3 14.81 9.55 -14.78
C ILE A 3 14.64 8.42 -13.73
N GLY A 4 13.99 7.33 -14.13
CA GLY A 4 13.81 6.17 -13.26
C GLY A 4 12.62 6.27 -12.31
N ILE A 5 11.86 7.35 -12.36
CA ILE A 5 10.66 7.54 -11.56
C ILE A 5 9.46 7.67 -12.50
N SER A 6 8.43 6.84 -12.24
CA SER A 6 7.22 6.87 -13.07
C SER A 6 6.54 8.24 -13.02
N PRO A 7 6.10 8.77 -14.16
CA PRO A 7 5.44 10.07 -14.20
C PRO A 7 4.07 10.09 -13.49
N ILE A 8 3.49 8.94 -13.17
CA ILE A 8 2.23 8.93 -12.40
C ILE A 8 2.45 9.17 -10.91
N ILE A 9 3.68 9.10 -10.42
CA ILE A 9 3.99 9.43 -9.03
C ILE A 9 4.01 10.95 -8.90
N SER A 10 3.05 11.48 -8.13
CA SER A 10 2.99 12.91 -7.86
C SER A 10 4.16 13.35 -6.99
N PRO A 11 4.55 14.64 -7.04
CA PRO A 11 5.58 15.15 -6.12
C PRO A 11 5.23 14.92 -4.66
N ASP A 12 3.95 15.04 -4.30
CA ASP A 12 3.49 14.80 -2.92
C ASP A 12 3.68 13.34 -2.52
N LEU A 13 3.36 12.39 -3.40
CA LEU A 13 3.56 10.97 -3.12
C LEU A 13 5.04 10.66 -2.99
N LEU A 14 5.87 11.17 -3.90
CA LEU A 14 7.31 10.97 -3.85
C LEU A 14 7.89 11.51 -2.54
N ARG A 15 7.43 12.69 -2.12
CA ARG A 15 7.82 13.30 -0.85
C ARG A 15 7.46 12.40 0.33
N MET A 16 6.22 11.88 0.35
CA MET A 16 5.79 10.98 1.43
C MET A 16 6.64 9.73 1.49
N LEU A 17 6.90 9.10 0.36
CA LEU A 17 7.73 7.90 0.32
C LEU A 17 9.15 8.19 0.84
N SER A 18 9.69 9.35 0.52
CA SER A 18 11.04 9.72 0.97
C SER A 18 11.10 10.08 2.46
N LEU A 19 9.98 10.48 3.06
CA LEU A 19 9.90 10.80 4.48
C LEU A 19 9.66 9.58 5.37
N MET A 20 9.18 8.48 4.79
CA MET A 20 8.89 7.26 5.56
C MET A 20 10.16 6.64 6.11
N GLY A 21 10.06 6.13 7.33
CA GLY A 21 11.14 5.40 7.99
C GLY A 21 10.82 3.93 8.18
N HIS A 22 11.72 3.20 8.83
CA HIS A 22 11.58 1.77 9.07
C HIS A 22 10.27 1.47 9.80
N GLY A 23 9.51 0.53 9.26
CA GLY A 23 8.25 0.09 9.86
C GLY A 23 7.07 0.98 9.57
N ASP A 24 7.26 2.12 8.92
CA ASP A 24 6.14 2.97 8.53
C ASP A 24 5.31 2.29 7.45
N GLU A 25 4.01 2.55 7.48
CA GLU A 25 3.07 1.94 6.57
C GLU A 25 2.37 2.99 5.72
N ILE A 26 2.06 2.62 4.48
CA ILE A 26 1.29 3.46 3.58
C ILE A 26 0.09 2.67 3.05
N VAL A 27 -1.07 3.31 3.01
CA VAL A 27 -2.31 2.71 2.53
C VAL A 27 -2.60 3.22 1.13
N PHE A 28 -2.86 2.31 0.21
CA PHE A 28 -3.45 2.64 -1.10
C PHE A 28 -4.91 2.24 -1.04
N ALA A 29 -5.78 3.23 -1.11
CA ALA A 29 -7.20 3.06 -0.82
C ALA A 29 -8.05 3.20 -2.09
N ASP A 30 -9.10 2.39 -2.17
CA ASP A 30 -10.08 2.51 -3.25
C ASP A 30 -10.95 3.77 -3.07
N ALA A 31 -11.78 4.05 -4.06
CA ALA A 31 -12.59 5.27 -4.08
C ALA A 31 -13.67 5.31 -3.00
N HIS A 32 -13.97 4.18 -2.37
CA HIS A 32 -15.02 4.07 -1.34
C HIS A 32 -14.46 4.14 0.08
N PHE A 33 -13.16 4.04 0.23
CA PHE A 33 -12.50 4.01 1.54
C PHE A 33 -12.56 5.39 2.21
N PRO A 34 -12.76 5.45 3.53
CA PRO A 34 -12.84 6.74 4.25
C PRO A 34 -11.44 7.37 4.46
N SER A 35 -10.76 7.67 3.36
CA SER A 35 -9.35 8.09 3.38
C SER A 35 -9.13 9.41 4.10
N GLU A 36 -10.06 10.35 3.95
CA GLU A 36 -9.90 11.68 4.56
C GLU A 36 -10.24 11.70 6.04
N SER A 37 -11.12 10.81 6.49
CA SER A 37 -11.66 10.86 7.85
C SER A 37 -10.89 10.01 8.87
N LEU A 38 -9.95 9.19 8.44
CA LEU A 38 -9.25 8.29 9.37
C LEU A 38 -8.13 8.95 10.17
N GLY A 39 -7.63 10.10 9.74
CA GLY A 39 -6.65 10.88 10.51
C GLY A 39 -5.28 11.04 9.88
N PRO A 40 -4.66 10.01 9.26
CA PRO A 40 -3.36 10.20 8.60
C PRO A 40 -3.44 11.19 7.44
N THR A 41 -2.28 11.73 7.06
CA THR A 41 -2.18 12.58 5.88
C THR A 41 -2.73 11.83 4.67
N CYS A 42 -3.68 12.46 3.97
CA CYS A 42 -4.30 11.87 2.79
C CYS A 42 -3.77 12.54 1.54
N LEU A 43 -3.25 11.75 0.61
CA LEU A 43 -2.83 12.20 -0.71
C LEU A 43 -3.87 11.79 -1.73
N ARG A 44 -4.22 12.72 -2.64
CA ARG A 44 -5.21 12.43 -3.68
C ARG A 44 -4.54 11.88 -4.94
N ALA A 45 -5.11 10.80 -5.48
CA ALA A 45 -4.69 10.20 -6.74
C ALA A 45 -5.94 9.71 -7.48
N ASP A 46 -6.94 10.57 -7.58
CA ASP A 46 -8.30 10.21 -7.99
C ASP A 46 -8.40 9.62 -9.39
N GLY A 47 -7.51 9.95 -10.29
CA GLY A 47 -7.56 9.43 -11.66
C GLY A 47 -6.79 8.14 -11.87
N LEU A 48 -6.21 7.56 -10.81
CA LEU A 48 -5.31 6.42 -10.93
C LEU A 48 -5.87 5.18 -10.25
N LYS A 49 -5.44 4.01 -10.73
CA LYS A 49 -5.78 2.73 -10.12
C LYS A 49 -4.64 2.25 -9.23
N ILE A 50 -4.99 1.45 -8.23
CA ILE A 50 -4.00 0.93 -7.28
C ILE A 50 -2.95 0.08 -7.97
N ASN A 51 -3.34 -0.78 -8.92
CA ASN A 51 -2.38 -1.59 -9.69
C ASN A 51 -1.27 -0.74 -10.31
N ASP A 52 -1.65 0.35 -10.97
CA ASP A 52 -0.70 1.22 -11.66
C ASP A 52 0.24 1.91 -10.67
N LEU A 53 -0.30 2.35 -9.53
CA LEU A 53 0.50 2.98 -8.48
C LEU A 53 1.46 1.98 -7.83
N LEU A 54 1.02 0.76 -7.56
CA LEU A 54 1.90 -0.27 -7.00
C LEU A 54 3.07 -0.56 -7.93
N ASP A 55 2.79 -0.72 -9.22
CA ASP A 55 3.84 -0.98 -10.20
C ASP A 55 4.83 0.19 -10.30
N ALA A 56 4.33 1.40 -10.10
CA ALA A 56 5.15 2.62 -10.15
C ALA A 56 6.03 2.80 -8.91
N ILE A 57 5.51 2.47 -7.72
CA ILE A 57 6.22 2.77 -6.46
C ILE A 57 7.10 1.62 -5.98
N LEU A 58 6.79 0.38 -6.30
CA LEU A 58 7.55 -0.77 -5.79
C LEU A 58 9.01 -0.78 -6.20
N PRO A 59 9.43 -0.26 -7.37
CA PRO A 59 10.85 -0.09 -7.65
C PRO A 59 11.58 0.85 -6.68
N LEU A 60 10.82 1.72 -6.01
CA LEU A 60 11.36 2.71 -5.07
C LEU A 60 11.14 2.34 -3.62
N PHE A 61 10.26 1.38 -3.36
CA PHE A 61 9.76 1.06 -2.02
C PHE A 61 10.20 -0.34 -1.62
N ALA A 62 11.14 -0.42 -0.68
CA ALA A 62 11.60 -1.72 -0.17
C ALA A 62 10.58 -2.26 0.84
N LEU A 63 9.93 -3.36 0.49
CA LEU A 63 9.01 -4.04 1.41
C LEU A 63 9.76 -4.68 2.56
N ASP A 64 9.14 -4.68 3.74
CA ASP A 64 9.74 -5.22 4.94
C ASP A 64 9.72 -6.76 4.91
N HIS A 65 10.85 -7.36 4.62
CA HIS A 65 10.99 -8.81 4.59
C HIS A 65 11.40 -9.41 5.94
N PHE A 66 11.61 -8.58 6.96
CA PHE A 66 11.86 -9.05 8.32
C PHE A 66 10.57 -9.32 9.09
N VAL A 67 9.44 -8.80 8.63
CA VAL A 67 8.13 -9.19 9.15
C VAL A 67 7.55 -10.27 8.26
N ASP A 68 6.74 -11.15 8.86
CA ASP A 68 6.16 -12.27 8.12
C ASP A 68 5.21 -11.81 7.02
N LYS A 69 4.49 -10.73 7.28
CA LYS A 69 3.44 -10.25 6.39
C LYS A 69 3.54 -8.74 6.23
N PRO A 70 4.40 -8.26 5.31
CA PRO A 70 4.59 -6.81 5.11
C PRO A 70 3.45 -6.14 4.35
N ILE A 71 2.48 -6.90 3.89
CA ILE A 71 1.35 -6.42 3.11
C ILE A 71 0.06 -6.89 3.75
N SER A 72 -0.89 -5.98 3.89
CA SER A 72 -2.21 -6.28 4.47
C SER A 72 -3.32 -5.86 3.53
N MET A 73 -4.36 -6.67 3.46
CA MET A 73 -5.60 -6.37 2.76
C MET A 73 -6.77 -6.66 3.69
N MET A 74 -7.93 -6.12 3.37
CA MET A 74 -9.14 -6.37 4.12
C MET A 74 -9.80 -7.67 3.64
N SER A 75 -10.17 -8.53 4.59
CA SER A 75 -11.02 -9.67 4.28
C SER A 75 -12.43 -9.19 3.96
N PRO A 76 -13.12 -9.83 2.99
CA PRO A 76 -14.51 -9.49 2.73
C PRO A 76 -15.38 -9.80 3.96
N VAL A 77 -16.41 -8.98 4.17
CA VAL A 77 -17.39 -9.27 5.22
C VAL A 77 -18.16 -10.54 4.86
N LYS A 78 -18.62 -11.24 5.88
CA LYS A 78 -19.37 -12.50 5.70
C LYS A 78 -20.53 -12.28 4.72
N GLY A 79 -20.59 -13.13 3.69
CA GLY A 79 -21.63 -13.07 2.68
C GLY A 79 -21.34 -12.15 1.51
N ASP A 80 -20.28 -11.36 1.56
CA ASP A 80 -19.88 -10.53 0.44
C ASP A 80 -18.86 -11.26 -0.42
N LYS A 81 -18.80 -10.89 -1.70
CA LYS A 81 -17.89 -11.51 -2.66
C LYS A 81 -16.85 -10.49 -3.12
N THR A 82 -15.63 -10.98 -3.31
CA THR A 82 -14.56 -10.19 -3.90
C THR A 82 -14.21 -10.71 -5.29
N ASN A 83 -13.63 -9.84 -6.09
CA ASN A 83 -13.01 -10.25 -7.33
C ASN A 83 -11.62 -10.83 -7.01
N PRO A 84 -11.40 -12.15 -7.18
CA PRO A 84 -10.10 -12.75 -6.83
C PRO A 84 -8.96 -12.22 -7.69
N ASN A 85 -9.25 -11.62 -8.83
CA ASN A 85 -8.23 -11.04 -9.70
C ASN A 85 -7.55 -9.83 -9.07
N VAL A 86 -8.20 -9.12 -8.16
CA VAL A 86 -7.59 -7.98 -7.47
C VAL A 86 -6.35 -8.41 -6.70
N GLU A 87 -6.50 -9.40 -5.83
CA GLU A 87 -5.37 -9.91 -5.04
C GLU A 87 -4.32 -10.56 -5.93
N ASN A 88 -4.74 -11.35 -6.91
CA ASN A 88 -3.81 -12.02 -7.82
C ASN A 88 -2.98 -11.01 -8.61
N ASN A 89 -3.60 -9.93 -9.07
CA ASN A 89 -2.89 -8.87 -9.78
C ASN A 89 -1.87 -8.17 -8.88
N TYR A 90 -2.24 -7.93 -7.63
CA TYR A 90 -1.31 -7.34 -6.65
C TYR A 90 -0.11 -8.27 -6.41
N LEU A 91 -0.36 -9.56 -6.20
CA LEU A 91 0.72 -10.53 -5.99
C LEU A 91 1.65 -10.61 -7.19
N GLU A 92 1.10 -10.55 -8.40
CA GLU A 92 1.89 -10.57 -9.62
C GLU A 92 2.82 -9.36 -9.70
N ILE A 93 2.29 -8.17 -9.41
CA ILE A 93 3.07 -6.94 -9.40
C ILE A 93 4.14 -6.98 -8.30
N ILE A 94 3.78 -7.41 -7.11
CA ILE A 94 4.69 -7.50 -5.98
C ILE A 94 5.82 -8.49 -6.27
N ASN A 95 5.50 -9.65 -6.80
CA ASN A 95 6.51 -10.67 -7.13
C ASN A 95 7.43 -10.23 -8.27
N LYS A 96 6.96 -9.38 -9.16
CA LYS A 96 7.78 -8.78 -10.21
C LYS A 96 8.91 -7.91 -9.63
N HIS A 97 8.65 -7.24 -8.51
CA HIS A 97 9.58 -6.30 -7.90
C HIS A 97 10.27 -6.85 -6.64
N SER A 98 9.88 -8.03 -6.18
CA SER A 98 10.46 -8.66 -5.00
C SER A 98 10.87 -10.09 -5.33
N SER A 99 12.04 -10.50 -4.85
CA SER A 99 12.55 -11.87 -5.04
C SER A 99 12.01 -12.84 -4.00
N GLN A 100 11.24 -12.36 -3.02
CA GLN A 100 10.74 -13.19 -1.92
C GLN A 100 9.26 -13.51 -2.11
N GLY A 101 8.86 -14.72 -1.71
CA GLY A 101 7.45 -15.09 -1.68
C GLY A 101 6.75 -14.31 -0.58
N ILE A 102 5.96 -13.33 -0.94
CA ILE A 102 5.27 -12.47 0.00
C ILE A 102 3.84 -12.99 0.18
N ILE A 103 3.44 -13.10 1.44
CA ILE A 103 2.09 -13.50 1.82
C ILE A 103 1.33 -12.24 2.25
N ILE A 104 0.13 -12.07 1.71
CA ILE A 104 -0.75 -10.96 2.09
C ILE A 104 -1.52 -11.35 3.34
N ASP A 105 -1.45 -10.52 4.36
CA ASP A 105 -2.24 -10.67 5.58
C ASP A 105 -3.66 -10.19 5.34
N LYS A 106 -4.64 -11.03 5.64
CA LYS A 106 -6.06 -10.69 5.49
C LYS A 106 -6.61 -10.29 6.84
N LEU A 107 -6.95 -9.02 6.99
CA LEU A 107 -7.44 -8.46 8.24
C LEU A 107 -8.97 -8.30 8.21
N GLU A 108 -9.57 -8.48 9.36
CA GLU A 108 -10.96 -8.13 9.58
C GLU A 108 -11.11 -6.61 9.39
N ARG A 109 -12.31 -6.15 8.99
CA ARG A 109 -12.56 -4.76 8.60
C ARG A 109 -12.11 -3.73 9.63
N PHE A 110 -12.45 -3.95 10.90
CA PHE A 110 -12.10 -2.99 11.95
C PHE A 110 -10.60 -3.00 12.27
N ASP A 111 -9.96 -4.16 12.17
CA ASP A 111 -8.51 -4.28 12.32
C ASP A 111 -7.79 -3.54 11.18
N PHE A 112 -8.32 -3.65 9.98
CA PHE A 112 -7.78 -2.93 8.82
C PHE A 112 -7.91 -1.42 9.02
N TYR A 113 -9.07 -0.95 9.48
CA TYR A 113 -9.27 0.47 9.77
C TYR A 113 -8.34 0.96 10.88
N SER A 114 -8.17 0.18 11.96
CA SER A 114 -7.25 0.53 13.05
C SER A 114 -5.81 0.66 12.55
N LYS A 115 -5.38 -0.29 11.72
CA LYS A 115 -4.05 -0.26 11.12
C LYS A 115 -3.89 0.94 10.21
N SER A 116 -4.91 1.26 9.43
CA SER A 116 -4.91 2.43 8.55
C SER A 116 -4.82 3.75 9.31
N LYS A 117 -5.44 3.83 10.49
CA LYS A 117 -5.34 5.03 11.35
C LYS A 117 -3.93 5.28 11.85
N SER A 118 -3.14 4.22 11.99
CA SER A 118 -1.76 4.29 12.44
C SER A 118 -0.76 4.44 11.29
N ALA A 119 -1.24 4.46 10.06
CA ALA A 119 -0.37 4.56 8.89
C ALA A 119 0.25 5.95 8.77
N PHE A 120 1.38 6.02 8.10
CA PHE A 120 2.08 7.27 7.83
C PHE A 120 1.27 8.17 6.88
N ALA A 121 0.67 7.57 5.86
CA ALA A 121 -0.15 8.28 4.88
C ALA A 121 -1.16 7.34 4.25
N ILE A 122 -2.23 7.92 3.71
CA ILE A 122 -3.24 7.21 2.93
C ILE A 122 -3.31 7.86 1.55
N VAL A 123 -3.18 7.05 0.51
CA VAL A 123 -3.31 7.50 -0.88
C VAL A 123 -4.70 7.13 -1.36
N ALA A 124 -5.54 8.15 -1.56
CA ALA A 124 -6.91 7.96 -2.04
C ALA A 124 -6.90 7.89 -3.56
N THR A 125 -7.19 6.71 -4.10
CA THR A 125 -7.18 6.49 -5.55
C THR A 125 -8.59 6.54 -6.15
N GLY A 126 -8.68 6.45 -7.47
CA GLY A 126 -9.94 6.32 -8.17
C GLY A 126 -10.35 4.88 -8.45
N ASP A 127 -9.70 3.91 -7.80
CA ASP A 127 -10.03 2.50 -8.00
C ASP A 127 -11.42 2.19 -7.45
N THR A 128 -12.26 1.58 -8.27
CA THR A 128 -13.65 1.28 -7.90
C THR A 128 -13.89 -0.16 -7.48
N GLU A 129 -12.84 -1.00 -7.48
CA GLU A 129 -12.96 -2.39 -7.05
C GLU A 129 -13.19 -2.48 -5.54
N LYS A 130 -14.09 -3.37 -5.14
CA LYS A 130 -14.36 -3.65 -3.72
C LYS A 130 -13.16 -4.35 -3.08
N TYR A 131 -12.89 -4.01 -1.84
CA TYR A 131 -11.83 -4.63 -1.05
C TYR A 131 -10.45 -4.52 -1.71
N ALA A 132 -10.24 -3.47 -2.48
CA ALA A 132 -8.99 -3.26 -3.20
C ALA A 132 -7.92 -2.56 -2.35
N ASN A 133 -8.28 -2.10 -1.15
CA ASN A 133 -7.35 -1.38 -0.27
C ASN A 133 -6.18 -2.27 0.13
N ILE A 134 -4.99 -1.70 0.15
CA ILE A 134 -3.77 -2.44 0.47
C ILE A 134 -2.84 -1.57 1.31
N ILE A 135 -2.24 -2.16 2.33
CA ILE A 135 -1.26 -1.50 3.20
C ILE A 135 0.10 -2.14 2.96
N LEU A 136 1.09 -1.30 2.72
CA LEU A 136 2.48 -1.72 2.55
C LEU A 136 3.32 -1.23 3.71
N CYS A 137 4.16 -2.11 4.26
CA CYS A 137 5.12 -1.77 5.30
C CYS A 137 6.50 -1.55 4.70
N LEU A 138 7.09 -0.38 4.97
CA LEU A 138 8.44 -0.08 4.52
C LEU A 138 9.45 -0.94 5.28
N LEU A 139 10.44 -1.45 4.57
CA LEU A 139 11.48 -2.31 5.10
C LEU A 139 12.02 -1.82 6.44
N TYR A 140 11.85 -2.67 7.46
CA TYR A 140 12.47 -2.48 8.76
C TYR A 140 13.77 -3.27 8.77
N THR A 141 14.87 -2.59 8.48
CA THR A 141 16.16 -3.26 8.41
C THR A 141 16.62 -3.68 9.80
N SER A 142 17.46 -4.71 9.85
CA SER A 142 18.13 -5.02 11.11
C SER A 142 18.96 -3.81 11.54
N PRO A 143 19.15 -3.63 12.86
CA PRO A 143 19.86 -2.46 13.36
C PRO A 143 21.21 -2.28 12.69
N SER A 144 21.44 -1.09 12.15
CA SER A 144 22.71 -0.64 11.67
C SER A 144 23.19 0.50 12.57
N PRO A 145 24.46 0.87 12.53
CA PRO A 145 24.94 1.98 13.35
C PRO A 145 24.26 3.32 13.05
N ARG A 146 23.47 3.40 12.00
CA ARG A 146 22.79 4.62 11.58
C ARG A 146 21.30 4.62 11.89
N ASP A 147 20.79 3.50 12.32
CA ASP A 147 19.35 3.33 12.58
C ASP A 147 19.04 3.51 14.10
#